data_ea38878561ff92866531f46b463dff25
#
_entry.id   ea38878561ff92866531f46b463dff25
#
_cell.length_a   1.000
_cell.length_b   1.000
_cell.length_c   1.000
_cell.angle_alpha   90.00
_cell.angle_beta   90.00
_cell.angle_gamma   90.00
#
_symmetry.space_group_name_H-M   'P 1'
#
loop_
_entity.id
_entity.type
_entity.pdbx_description
1 polymer ?
#
loop_
_entity_poly.entity_id
_entity_poly.type
_entity_poly.pdbx_seq_one_letter_code
_entity_poly.pdbx_strand_id
1 'polypeptide(L)'
;IANASHEKAKLMKAAVRFYQGDKIHFDKLMDSEVKQHSWMRSFSWAFSLPNPPQLHFSKWYFLDAVMEQSIHSRPFYEFGVWRASSFKYLMKVFKSGYGFDTFTGLPEDWDIGRGVEKAGSYSADGSVPIIEGGEFIVGTFEDTLPVFYSEPRPIASVINFDADLYSSTICALTYSKPVIDEHTILIFDEF
;
A
#
# COMPACT_ATOMS: atom_id res chain seq x y z
N ILE A 1 22.61 -5.62 -10.24
CA ILE A 1 21.22 -5.19 -10.54
C ILE A 1 20.47 -6.26 -11.35
N ALA A 2 21.06 -6.84 -12.42
CA ALA A 2 20.41 -7.89 -13.23
C ALA A 2 20.07 -9.18 -12.44
N ASN A 3 20.81 -9.51 -11.39
CA ASN A 3 20.62 -10.74 -10.60
C ASN A 3 19.43 -10.65 -9.65
N ALA A 4 19.18 -9.50 -9.02
CA ALA A 4 18.09 -9.32 -8.05
C ALA A 4 16.70 -9.32 -8.73
N SER A 5 16.57 -8.72 -9.91
CA SER A 5 15.31 -8.77 -10.68
C SER A 5 14.98 -10.19 -11.16
N HIS A 6 15.98 -10.99 -11.47
CA HIS A 6 15.81 -12.38 -11.88
C HIS A 6 15.41 -13.28 -10.72
N GLU A 7 15.93 -13.01 -9.51
CA GLU A 7 15.53 -13.71 -8.29
C GLU A 7 14.06 -13.43 -7.93
N LYS A 8 13.67 -12.15 -7.84
CA LYS A 8 12.27 -11.77 -7.59
C LYS A 8 11.31 -12.43 -8.59
N ALA A 9 11.66 -12.45 -9.88
CA ALA A 9 10.86 -13.09 -10.90
C ALA A 9 10.70 -14.62 -10.68
N LYS A 10 11.74 -15.31 -10.17
CA LYS A 10 11.65 -16.73 -9.81
C LYS A 10 10.71 -16.96 -8.63
N LEU A 11 10.79 -16.12 -7.59
CA LEU A 11 9.94 -16.23 -6.41
C LEU A 11 8.48 -16.00 -6.77
N MET A 12 8.21 -14.94 -7.54
CA MET A 12 6.85 -14.63 -8.02
C MET A 12 6.29 -15.78 -8.87
N LYS A 13 7.08 -16.32 -9.82
CA LYS A 13 6.66 -17.45 -10.65
C LYS A 13 6.32 -18.69 -9.81
N ALA A 14 7.09 -18.97 -8.76
CA ALA A 14 6.81 -20.08 -7.87
C ALA A 14 5.51 -19.87 -7.07
N ALA A 15 5.28 -18.66 -6.58
CA ALA A 15 4.05 -18.30 -5.86
C ALA A 15 2.80 -18.38 -6.76
N VAL A 16 2.88 -17.86 -7.98
CA VAL A 16 1.79 -17.96 -8.98
C VAL A 16 1.44 -19.42 -9.27
N ARG A 17 2.45 -20.27 -9.49
CA ARG A 17 2.24 -21.70 -9.74
C ARG A 17 1.62 -22.40 -8.55
N PHE A 18 2.11 -22.12 -7.34
CA PHE A 18 1.54 -22.67 -6.11
C PHE A 18 0.05 -22.31 -5.99
N TYR A 19 -0.29 -21.06 -6.22
CA TYR A 19 -1.67 -20.59 -6.21
C TYR A 19 -2.56 -21.28 -7.26
N GLN A 20 -1.96 -21.67 -8.41
CA GLN A 20 -2.61 -22.43 -9.46
C GLN A 20 -2.64 -23.95 -9.21
N GLY A 21 -2.10 -24.43 -8.06
CA GLY A 21 -2.10 -25.83 -7.65
C GLY A 21 -0.79 -26.59 -7.92
N ASP A 22 0.19 -26.00 -8.64
CA ASP A 22 1.54 -26.58 -8.83
C ASP A 22 2.48 -26.16 -7.70
N LYS A 23 2.58 -26.99 -6.68
CA LYS A 23 3.35 -26.71 -5.45
C LYS A 23 4.86 -26.97 -5.56
N ILE A 24 5.29 -27.76 -6.55
CA ILE A 24 6.66 -28.34 -6.62
C ILE A 24 7.76 -27.28 -6.51
N HIS A 25 7.62 -26.16 -7.22
CA HIS A 25 8.65 -25.13 -7.25
C HIS A 25 8.68 -24.30 -5.97
N PHE A 26 7.53 -24.02 -5.40
CA PHE A 26 7.41 -23.29 -4.14
C PHE A 26 7.97 -24.10 -2.97
N ASP A 27 7.62 -25.37 -2.87
CA ASP A 27 8.10 -26.26 -1.82
C ASP A 27 9.63 -26.40 -1.86
N LYS A 28 10.22 -26.54 -3.07
CA LYS A 28 11.69 -26.54 -3.22
C LYS A 28 12.36 -25.25 -2.72
N LEU A 29 11.73 -24.09 -2.90
CA LEU A 29 12.25 -22.83 -2.38
C LEU A 29 12.12 -22.77 -0.86
N MET A 30 11.04 -23.31 -0.29
CA MET A 30 10.84 -23.40 1.16
C MET A 30 11.82 -24.36 1.83
N ASP A 31 12.38 -25.34 1.12
CA ASP A 31 13.44 -26.23 1.61
C ASP A 31 14.85 -25.63 1.51
N SER A 32 14.98 -24.41 1.01
CA SER A 32 16.27 -23.70 0.84
C SER A 32 16.40 -22.49 1.74
N GLU A 33 17.57 -21.84 1.75
CA GLU A 33 17.80 -20.60 2.50
C GLU A 33 16.91 -19.44 2.00
N VAL A 34 16.41 -19.53 0.79
CA VAL A 34 15.51 -18.54 0.18
C VAL A 34 14.18 -18.42 0.93
N LYS A 35 13.81 -19.40 1.76
CA LYS A 35 12.65 -19.32 2.67
C LYS A 35 12.66 -18.10 3.59
N GLN A 36 13.86 -17.54 3.88
CA GLN A 36 14.02 -16.35 4.71
C GLN A 36 13.75 -15.03 3.95
N HIS A 37 13.62 -15.10 2.62
CA HIS A 37 13.28 -13.94 1.83
C HIS A 37 11.88 -13.41 2.19
N SER A 38 11.73 -12.09 2.36
CA SER A 38 10.47 -11.45 2.79
C SER A 38 9.26 -11.94 1.97
N TRP A 39 9.37 -11.98 0.66
CA TRP A 39 8.30 -12.49 -0.21
C TRP A 39 7.93 -13.95 0.03
N MET A 40 8.92 -14.82 0.26
CA MET A 40 8.63 -16.23 0.56
C MET A 40 7.91 -16.38 1.89
N ARG A 41 8.27 -15.58 2.89
CA ARG A 41 7.59 -15.56 4.18
C ARG A 41 6.14 -15.06 4.04
N SER A 42 5.92 -13.98 3.31
CA SER A 42 4.57 -13.43 3.06
C SER A 42 3.70 -14.42 2.29
N PHE A 43 4.20 -15.00 1.20
CA PHE A 43 3.46 -16.02 0.45
C PHE A 43 3.19 -17.27 1.29
N SER A 44 4.17 -17.75 2.05
CA SER A 44 3.99 -18.91 2.94
C SER A 44 2.92 -18.65 3.98
N TRP A 45 2.90 -17.45 4.58
CA TRP A 45 1.86 -17.04 5.51
C TRP A 45 0.49 -17.01 4.82
N ALA A 46 0.36 -16.33 3.68
CA ALA A 46 -0.89 -16.22 2.95
C ALA A 46 -1.46 -17.60 2.54
N PHE A 47 -0.60 -18.50 2.10
CA PHE A 47 -0.99 -19.87 1.70
C PHE A 47 -1.29 -20.79 2.89
N SER A 48 -0.86 -20.45 4.09
CA SER A 48 -1.15 -21.20 5.32
C SER A 48 -2.52 -20.87 5.93
N LEU A 49 -3.16 -19.81 5.48
CA LEU A 49 -4.47 -19.41 5.99
C LEU A 49 -5.54 -20.46 5.65
N PRO A 50 -6.49 -20.73 6.56
CA PRO A 50 -7.59 -21.67 6.32
C PRO A 50 -8.42 -21.34 5.07
N ASN A 51 -8.60 -20.07 4.80
CA ASN A 51 -9.21 -19.55 3.58
C ASN A 51 -8.18 -18.63 2.90
N PRO A 52 -7.38 -19.17 1.96
CA PRO A 52 -6.39 -18.37 1.26
C PRO A 52 -7.05 -17.15 0.59
N PRO A 53 -6.43 -15.98 0.71
CA PRO A 53 -6.98 -14.79 0.08
C PRO A 53 -6.92 -14.90 -1.45
N GLN A 54 -7.80 -14.17 -2.12
CA GLN A 54 -7.66 -13.97 -3.55
C GLN A 54 -6.38 -13.17 -3.83
N LEU A 55 -5.48 -13.71 -4.66
CA LEU A 55 -4.23 -13.08 -5.01
C LEU A 55 -4.35 -12.33 -6.34
N HIS A 56 -3.94 -11.07 -6.32
CA HIS A 56 -3.82 -10.23 -7.51
C HIS A 56 -2.34 -9.93 -7.75
N PHE A 57 -1.80 -10.31 -8.92
CA PHE A 57 -0.39 -10.11 -9.26
C PHE A 57 -0.15 -8.81 -10.04
N SER A 58 -1.15 -7.91 -10.06
CA SER A 58 -1.07 -6.56 -10.61
C SER A 58 -1.74 -5.60 -9.65
N LYS A 59 -1.05 -4.50 -9.28
CA LYS A 59 -1.60 -3.41 -8.45
C LYS A 59 -2.93 -2.91 -9.03
N TRP A 60 -3.02 -2.78 -10.35
CA TRP A 60 -4.22 -2.24 -11.01
C TRP A 60 -5.41 -3.19 -10.90
N TYR A 61 -5.24 -4.49 -11.16
CA TYR A 61 -6.31 -5.48 -10.98
C TYR A 61 -6.71 -5.65 -9.52
N PHE A 62 -5.77 -5.46 -8.59
CA PHE A 62 -6.09 -5.40 -7.17
C PHE A 62 -6.96 -4.19 -6.84
N LEU A 63 -6.60 -3.00 -7.33
CA LEU A 63 -7.42 -1.79 -7.13
C LEU A 63 -8.78 -1.89 -7.81
N ASP A 64 -8.90 -2.53 -8.98
CA ASP A 64 -10.19 -2.81 -9.62
C ASP A 64 -11.08 -3.65 -8.70
N ALA A 65 -10.55 -4.74 -8.13
CA ALA A 65 -11.29 -5.60 -7.21
C ALA A 65 -11.69 -4.88 -5.90
N VAL A 66 -10.85 -3.96 -5.41
CA VAL A 66 -11.18 -3.09 -4.28
C VAL A 66 -12.32 -2.14 -4.64
N MET A 67 -12.22 -1.47 -5.79
CA MET A 67 -13.26 -0.54 -6.25
C MET A 67 -14.61 -1.24 -6.46
N GLU A 68 -14.63 -2.46 -6.98
CA GLU A 68 -15.87 -3.26 -7.17
C GLU A 68 -16.58 -3.54 -5.83
N GLN A 69 -15.84 -3.65 -4.72
CA GLN A 69 -16.39 -3.93 -3.39
C GLN A 69 -16.65 -2.66 -2.57
N SER A 70 -16.30 -1.50 -3.09
CA SER A 70 -16.30 -0.23 -2.36
C SER A 70 -17.65 0.49 -2.39
N ILE A 71 -17.89 1.37 -1.43
CA ILE A 71 -19.03 2.28 -1.39
C ILE A 71 -18.65 3.58 -2.11
N HIS A 72 -18.97 3.70 -3.40
CA HIS A 72 -18.54 4.81 -4.25
C HIS A 72 -19.07 6.21 -3.85
N SER A 73 -20.07 6.27 -3.00
CA SER A 73 -20.59 7.54 -2.46
C SER A 73 -19.77 8.10 -1.30
N ARG A 74 -18.85 7.31 -0.74
CA ARG A 74 -17.90 7.70 0.30
C ARG A 74 -16.55 8.08 -0.32
N PRO A 75 -15.75 8.96 0.31
CA PRO A 75 -14.39 9.25 -0.15
C PRO A 75 -13.44 8.08 0.08
N PHE A 76 -12.30 8.15 -0.58
CA PHE A 76 -11.12 7.37 -0.18
C PHE A 76 -10.06 8.28 0.44
N TYR A 77 -9.14 7.68 1.20
CA TYR A 77 -8.00 8.32 1.84
C TYR A 77 -6.72 7.61 1.39
N GLU A 78 -5.68 8.35 1.04
CA GLU A 78 -4.39 7.78 0.64
C GLU A 78 -3.27 8.46 1.41
N PHE A 79 -2.52 7.65 2.16
CA PHE A 79 -1.35 8.05 2.93
C PHE A 79 -0.09 7.60 2.19
N GLY A 80 0.67 8.56 1.65
CA GLY A 80 1.70 8.36 0.65
C GLY A 80 1.12 8.46 -0.76
N VAL A 81 1.25 9.63 -1.36
CA VAL A 81 0.65 9.96 -2.68
C VAL A 81 1.71 9.97 -3.77
N TRP A 82 2.90 10.48 -3.44
CA TRP A 82 4.00 10.69 -4.38
C TRP A 82 3.52 11.41 -5.65
N ARG A 83 3.52 10.75 -6.82
CA ARG A 83 3.08 11.29 -8.13
C ARG A 83 1.61 11.04 -8.42
N ALA A 84 0.85 10.59 -7.44
CA ALA A 84 -0.60 10.36 -7.48
C ALA A 84 -1.06 9.35 -8.54
N SER A 85 -0.30 8.30 -8.82
CA SER A 85 -0.71 7.30 -9.81
C SER A 85 -1.90 6.46 -9.33
N SER A 86 -1.85 5.97 -8.10
CA SER A 86 -2.95 5.23 -7.43
C SER A 86 -4.12 6.15 -7.12
N PHE A 87 -3.86 7.36 -6.64
CA PHE A 87 -4.88 8.37 -6.39
C PHE A 87 -5.72 8.65 -7.64
N LYS A 88 -5.07 8.97 -8.77
CA LYS A 88 -5.75 9.17 -10.07
C LYS A 88 -6.53 7.94 -10.53
N TYR A 89 -6.03 6.75 -10.20
CA TYR A 89 -6.72 5.52 -10.56
C TYR A 89 -8.02 5.34 -9.77
N LEU A 90 -7.99 5.58 -8.46
CA LEU A 90 -9.17 5.55 -7.60
C LEU A 90 -10.20 6.62 -7.97
N MET A 91 -9.76 7.83 -8.39
CA MET A 91 -10.64 8.90 -8.86
C MET A 91 -11.46 8.54 -10.11
N LYS A 92 -11.19 7.42 -10.80
CA LYS A 92 -12.07 6.92 -11.89
C LYS A 92 -13.46 6.51 -11.39
N VAL A 93 -13.57 6.17 -10.12
CA VAL A 93 -14.79 5.64 -9.50
C VAL A 93 -15.27 6.53 -8.36
N PHE A 94 -14.35 7.04 -7.54
CA PHE A 94 -14.68 7.90 -6.42
C PHE A 94 -14.83 9.35 -6.87
N LYS A 95 -15.79 10.08 -6.26
CA LYS A 95 -16.02 11.51 -6.52
C LYS A 95 -15.14 12.42 -5.68
N SER A 96 -14.58 11.91 -4.59
CA SER A 96 -13.72 12.66 -3.67
C SER A 96 -12.68 11.75 -3.03
N GLY A 97 -11.50 12.31 -2.76
CA GLY A 97 -10.42 11.64 -2.07
C GLY A 97 -9.54 12.63 -1.31
N TYR A 98 -8.93 12.16 -0.24
CA TYR A 98 -7.98 12.90 0.58
C TYR A 98 -6.61 12.23 0.44
N GLY A 99 -5.60 12.99 0.03
CA GLY A 99 -4.23 12.52 -0.13
C GLY A 99 -3.29 13.22 0.84
N PHE A 100 -2.47 12.46 1.53
CA PHE A 100 -1.51 12.95 2.54
C PHE A 100 -0.10 12.59 2.11
N ASP A 101 0.77 13.59 1.98
CA ASP A 101 2.17 13.40 1.59
C ASP A 101 2.98 14.66 1.92
N THR A 102 4.26 14.50 2.13
CA THR A 102 5.19 15.62 2.20
C THR A 102 5.46 16.21 0.81
N PHE A 103 5.35 15.41 -0.24
CA PHE A 103 5.79 15.65 -1.62
C PHE A 103 7.28 15.97 -1.77
N THR A 104 8.03 15.91 -0.66
CA THR A 104 9.48 16.12 -0.61
C THR A 104 10.25 14.83 -0.32
N GLY A 105 9.53 13.71 -0.20
CA GLY A 105 10.06 12.37 0.02
C GLY A 105 9.97 11.90 1.47
N LEU A 106 10.61 10.78 1.75
CA LEU A 106 10.59 10.15 3.07
C LEU A 106 11.08 11.11 4.17
N PRO A 107 10.37 11.19 5.32
CA PRO A 107 10.80 12.06 6.42
C PRO A 107 12.05 11.54 7.16
N GLU A 108 12.31 10.23 7.09
CA GLU A 108 13.46 9.58 7.73
C GLU A 108 14.05 8.47 6.84
N ASP A 109 15.20 7.92 7.22
CA ASP A 109 15.83 6.79 6.54
C ASP A 109 14.99 5.53 6.73
N TRP A 110 14.78 4.76 5.64
CA TRP A 110 14.04 3.51 5.63
C TRP A 110 14.97 2.31 5.43
N ASP A 111 15.04 1.43 6.42
CA ASP A 111 15.75 0.15 6.29
C ASP A 111 14.88 -0.87 5.57
N ILE A 112 15.18 -1.12 4.30
CA ILE A 112 14.49 -2.12 3.46
C ILE A 112 15.04 -3.54 3.63
N GLY A 113 15.87 -3.80 4.67
CA GLY A 113 16.47 -5.10 4.97
C GLY A 113 17.62 -5.53 4.04
N ARG A 114 17.86 -4.79 2.94
CA ARG A 114 18.96 -5.00 1.98
C ARG A 114 19.69 -3.72 1.63
N GLY A 115 19.50 -2.70 2.42
CA GLY A 115 20.01 -1.35 2.23
C GLY A 115 19.12 -0.35 2.93
N VAL A 116 19.46 0.91 2.77
CA VAL A 116 18.73 2.02 3.37
C VAL A 116 18.32 2.98 2.27
N GLU A 117 17.01 3.18 2.10
CA GLU A 117 16.49 4.31 1.35
C GLU A 117 16.61 5.55 2.24
N LYS A 118 17.22 6.60 1.71
CA LYS A 118 17.52 7.79 2.49
C LYS A 118 16.30 8.70 2.63
N ALA A 119 16.26 9.46 3.71
CA ALA A 119 15.35 10.59 3.85
C ALA A 119 15.40 11.46 2.58
N GLY A 120 14.24 11.87 2.07
CA GLY A 120 14.08 12.54 0.78
C GLY A 120 13.94 11.61 -0.43
N SER A 121 14.14 10.29 -0.29
CA SER A 121 13.78 9.34 -1.36
C SER A 121 12.28 9.44 -1.68
N TYR A 122 11.89 9.07 -2.91
CA TYR A 122 10.51 9.18 -3.42
C TYR A 122 9.94 10.61 -3.42
N SER A 123 10.80 11.62 -3.54
CA SER A 123 10.37 13.01 -3.69
C SER A 123 9.57 13.22 -4.99
N ALA A 124 8.54 14.03 -4.93
CA ALA A 124 7.85 14.63 -6.07
C ALA A 124 8.34 16.07 -6.34
N ASP A 125 9.53 16.43 -5.82
CA ASP A 125 10.13 17.76 -5.93
C ASP A 125 9.20 18.90 -5.42
N GLY A 126 8.39 18.58 -4.39
CA GLY A 126 7.39 19.49 -3.82
C GLY A 126 6.17 19.72 -4.72
N SER A 127 6.03 18.98 -5.81
CA SER A 127 4.91 19.13 -6.75
C SER A 127 3.65 18.46 -6.22
N VAL A 128 2.68 19.27 -5.80
CA VAL A 128 1.36 18.80 -5.34
C VAL A 128 0.44 18.62 -6.56
N PRO A 129 -0.20 17.45 -6.72
CA PRO A 129 -1.11 17.20 -7.83
C PRO A 129 -2.35 18.11 -7.76
N ILE A 130 -2.88 18.48 -8.92
CA ILE A 130 -4.20 19.12 -9.04
C ILE A 130 -5.13 18.10 -9.70
N ILE A 131 -6.09 17.58 -8.92
CA ILE A 131 -7.03 16.55 -9.37
C ILE A 131 -8.43 16.98 -8.91
N GLU A 132 -9.37 17.02 -9.84
CA GLU A 132 -10.76 17.36 -9.50
C GLU A 132 -11.33 16.35 -8.49
N GLY A 133 -11.90 16.85 -7.39
CA GLY A 133 -12.40 16.04 -6.28
C GLY A 133 -11.33 15.53 -5.33
N GLY A 134 -10.05 15.78 -5.61
CA GLY A 134 -8.93 15.46 -4.71
C GLY A 134 -8.55 16.65 -3.82
N GLU A 135 -8.38 16.40 -2.53
CA GLU A 135 -7.82 17.35 -1.56
C GLU A 135 -6.49 16.80 -1.06
N PHE A 136 -5.40 17.59 -1.15
CA PHE A 136 -4.07 17.17 -0.74
C PHE A 136 -3.60 17.93 0.48
N ILE A 137 -3.24 17.20 1.52
CA ILE A 137 -2.75 17.67 2.80
C ILE A 137 -1.24 17.47 2.81
N VAL A 138 -0.51 18.59 2.73
CA VAL A 138 0.96 18.63 2.56
C VAL A 138 1.66 18.74 3.90
N GLY A 139 2.52 17.78 4.20
CA GLY A 139 3.35 17.75 5.41
C GLY A 139 3.52 16.36 5.98
N THR A 140 4.22 16.25 7.10
CA THR A 140 4.34 14.98 7.82
C THR A 140 2.99 14.60 8.44
N PHE A 141 2.77 13.31 8.66
CA PHE A 141 1.50 12.86 9.25
C PHE A 141 1.38 13.32 10.72
N GLU A 142 2.48 13.40 11.44
CA GLU A 142 2.53 13.87 12.82
C GLU A 142 2.06 15.31 12.95
N ASP A 143 2.35 16.16 11.97
CA ASP A 143 1.96 17.57 11.97
C ASP A 143 0.55 17.80 11.42
N THR A 144 0.17 17.05 10.39
CA THR A 144 -1.04 17.33 9.61
C THR A 144 -2.27 16.61 10.12
N LEU A 145 -2.16 15.34 10.56
CA LEU A 145 -3.33 14.54 10.93
C LEU A 145 -4.03 15.04 12.20
N PRO A 146 -3.34 15.52 13.26
CA PRO A 146 -4.03 16.12 14.40
C PRO A 146 -4.94 17.29 14.00
N VAL A 147 -4.48 18.11 13.05
CA VAL A 147 -5.25 19.27 12.55
C VAL A 147 -6.38 18.80 11.65
N PHE A 148 -6.12 17.89 10.72
CA PHE A 148 -7.12 17.39 9.78
C PHE A 148 -8.29 16.69 10.50
N TYR A 149 -8.02 15.87 11.51
CA TYR A 149 -9.02 15.14 12.27
C TYR A 149 -9.54 15.90 13.52
N SER A 150 -9.16 17.17 13.69
CA SER A 150 -9.78 18.03 14.71
C SER A 150 -11.25 18.33 14.40
N GLU A 151 -11.64 18.23 13.12
CA GLU A 151 -13.01 18.34 12.66
C GLU A 151 -13.53 16.97 12.18
N PRO A 152 -14.86 16.72 12.29
CA PRO A 152 -15.45 15.49 11.76
C PRO A 152 -15.18 15.31 10.26
N ARG A 153 -14.76 14.12 9.87
CA ARG A 153 -14.50 13.76 8.47
C ARG A 153 -15.45 12.65 7.99
N PRO A 154 -15.76 12.60 6.70
CA PRO A 154 -16.60 11.52 6.15
C PRO A 154 -15.99 10.14 6.41
N ILE A 155 -16.85 9.15 6.67
CA ILE A 155 -16.43 7.75 6.75
C ILE A 155 -15.81 7.33 5.41
N ALA A 156 -14.67 6.69 5.48
CA ALA A 156 -13.92 6.22 4.32
C ALA A 156 -14.63 5.03 3.65
N SER A 157 -14.55 4.97 2.33
CA SER A 157 -14.80 3.73 1.61
C SER A 157 -13.55 2.87 1.53
N VAL A 158 -12.43 3.50 1.21
CA VAL A 158 -11.11 2.87 1.10
C VAL A 158 -10.09 3.75 1.82
N ILE A 159 -9.16 3.14 2.53
CA ILE A 159 -7.96 3.79 3.04
C ILE A 159 -6.74 3.04 2.51
N ASN A 160 -5.91 3.71 1.72
CA ASN A 160 -4.66 3.18 1.18
C ASN A 160 -3.47 3.69 2.02
N PHE A 161 -2.81 2.79 2.75
CA PHE A 161 -1.58 3.05 3.49
C PHE A 161 -0.40 2.63 2.61
N ASP A 162 0.19 3.60 1.91
CA ASP A 162 1.32 3.47 0.97
C ASP A 162 2.43 4.46 1.38
N ALA A 163 2.80 4.40 2.67
CA ALA A 163 3.66 5.40 3.32
C ALA A 163 5.09 4.90 3.59
N ASP A 164 5.43 3.71 3.08
CA ASP A 164 6.74 3.04 3.20
C ASP A 164 7.17 2.76 4.66
N LEU A 165 7.15 3.77 5.52
CA LEU A 165 7.63 3.69 6.90
C LEU A 165 6.57 3.11 7.86
N TYR A 166 7.01 2.20 8.73
CA TYR A 166 6.16 1.64 9.78
C TYR A 166 5.64 2.74 10.73
N SER A 167 6.49 3.69 11.13
CA SER A 167 6.14 4.84 11.96
C SER A 167 4.99 5.65 11.33
N SER A 168 5.12 5.99 10.06
CA SER A 168 4.12 6.73 9.30
C SER A 168 2.81 5.95 9.17
N THR A 169 2.88 4.67 8.85
CA THR A 169 1.68 3.81 8.74
C THR A 169 0.92 3.71 10.06
N ILE A 170 1.61 3.53 11.20
CA ILE A 170 0.97 3.49 12.53
C ILE A 170 0.38 4.84 12.91
N CYS A 171 1.07 5.95 12.60
CA CYS A 171 0.54 7.29 12.80
C CYS A 171 -0.77 7.47 12.02
N ALA A 172 -0.75 7.23 10.71
CA ALA A 172 -1.92 7.33 9.84
C ALA A 172 -3.08 6.45 10.29
N LEU A 173 -2.84 5.18 10.59
CA LEU A 173 -3.86 4.24 11.07
C LEU A 173 -4.48 4.70 12.41
N THR A 174 -3.65 5.24 13.32
CA THR A 174 -4.13 5.71 14.63
C THR A 174 -5.10 6.88 14.49
N TYR A 175 -4.75 7.86 13.65
CA TYR A 175 -5.61 9.02 13.42
C TYR A 175 -6.84 8.71 12.55
N SER A 176 -6.78 7.68 11.70
CA SER A 176 -7.90 7.31 10.80
C SER A 176 -9.05 6.60 11.51
N LYS A 177 -8.91 6.18 12.77
CA LYS A 177 -9.97 5.47 13.52
C LYS A 177 -11.36 6.10 13.41
N PRO A 178 -11.54 7.44 13.49
CA PRO A 178 -12.87 8.06 13.42
C PRO A 178 -13.58 7.91 12.06
N VAL A 179 -12.84 7.56 10.99
CA VAL A 179 -13.37 7.42 9.63
C VAL A 179 -13.45 5.97 9.15
N ILE A 180 -13.24 5.01 10.06
CA ILE A 180 -13.31 3.58 9.79
C ILE A 180 -14.59 2.99 10.38
N ASP A 181 -15.31 2.23 9.57
CA ASP A 181 -16.41 1.35 10.01
C ASP A 181 -16.25 -0.05 9.41
N GLU A 182 -17.23 -0.94 9.63
CA GLU A 182 -17.23 -2.33 9.14
C GLU A 182 -17.28 -2.47 7.62
N HIS A 183 -17.51 -1.39 6.89
CA HIS A 183 -17.55 -1.36 5.42
C HIS A 183 -16.32 -0.67 4.80
N THR A 184 -15.41 -0.17 5.63
CA THR A 184 -14.19 0.49 5.16
C THR A 184 -13.15 -0.57 4.76
N ILE A 185 -12.65 -0.49 3.53
CA ILE A 185 -11.57 -1.36 3.05
C ILE A 185 -10.23 -0.71 3.38
N LEU A 186 -9.37 -1.45 4.08
CA LEU A 186 -8.00 -1.02 4.39
C LEU A 186 -7.02 -1.72 3.46
N ILE A 187 -6.16 -0.95 2.82
CA ILE A 187 -5.07 -1.42 1.98
C ILE A 187 -3.75 -1.07 2.67
N PHE A 188 -2.84 -2.03 2.75
CA PHE A 188 -1.48 -1.84 3.23
C PHE A 188 -0.53 -2.28 2.12
N ASP A 189 0.32 -1.36 1.62
CA ASP A 189 1.24 -1.67 0.51
C ASP A 189 2.41 -2.54 1.01
N GLU A 190 2.97 -2.23 2.17
CA GLU A 190 3.99 -3.02 2.88
C GLU A 190 3.36 -3.90 3.95
N PHE A 191 3.24 -5.21 3.66
CA PHE A 191 2.74 -6.19 4.62
C PHE A 191 3.63 -7.43 4.70
#